data_851a868a633c65934870dd3f34c5f223
#
_entry.id   851a868a633c65934870dd3f34c5f223
#
_cell.length_a   1.000
_cell.length_b   1.000
_cell.length_c   1.000
_cell.angle_alpha   90.00
_cell.angle_beta   90.00
_cell.angle_gamma   90.00
#
_symmetry.space_group_name_H-M   'P 1'
#
loop_
_entity.id
_entity.type
_entity.pdbx_description
1 polymer ?
#
loop_
_entity_poly.entity_id
_entity_poly.type
_entity_poly.pdbx_seq_one_letter_code
_entity_poly.pdbx_strand_id
1 'polypeptide(L)'
;DYEVVRYERNPGNRLAPPELLAIHPLGKSPVIEDGAVKVAETGAIVEYLLDTYGQGRLRPAMGTEDGRRFTYWLHYAEGSAMPPLLLKLVFSMLPRRAPALLKPIVNGVANKAIASFVDPQLRTHVGFWEDELGRSEWFAGDHFTAADIMMSFPVEAGADRAFDAETKPRLKAFLNRIHARPAYQRALERGGPYSYA
;
A
#
# COMPACT_ATOMS: atom_id res chain seq x y z
N ASP A 1 5.41 9.41 -21.50
CA ASP A 1 5.42 10.65 -20.69
C ASP A 1 4.08 10.78 -19.98
N TYR A 2 4.09 11.40 -18.78
CA TYR A 2 2.90 11.66 -17.98
C TYR A 2 3.06 12.94 -17.17
N GLU A 3 1.95 13.58 -16.84
CA GLU A 3 1.88 14.73 -15.95
C GLU A 3 1.30 14.31 -14.60
N VAL A 4 1.79 14.92 -13.51
CA VAL A 4 1.25 14.72 -12.16
C VAL A 4 0.47 15.94 -11.75
N VAL A 5 -0.84 15.79 -11.60
CA VAL A 5 -1.73 16.84 -11.10
C VAL A 5 -2.02 16.59 -9.63
N ARG A 6 -1.67 17.54 -8.77
CA ARG A 6 -1.89 17.44 -7.32
C ARG A 6 -3.17 18.13 -6.91
N TYR A 7 -3.98 17.41 -6.13
CA TYR A 7 -5.18 17.93 -5.52
C TYR A 7 -5.01 17.98 -4.00
N GLU A 8 -5.10 19.17 -3.42
CA GLU A 8 -5.06 19.34 -1.98
C GLU A 8 -6.42 19.06 -1.36
N ARG A 9 -6.43 18.29 -0.28
CA ARG A 9 -7.65 18.04 0.48
C ARG A 9 -8.10 19.28 1.22
N ASN A 10 -9.40 19.49 1.31
CA ASN A 10 -9.98 20.56 2.12
C ASN A 10 -9.43 20.49 3.56
N PRO A 11 -8.81 21.56 4.08
CA PRO A 11 -8.15 21.55 5.39
C PRO A 11 -9.12 21.31 6.55
N GLY A 12 -10.39 21.70 6.41
CA GLY A 12 -11.39 21.56 7.46
C GLY A 12 -11.95 20.16 7.62
N ASN A 13 -12.37 19.54 6.51
CA ASN A 13 -13.02 18.21 6.52
C ASN A 13 -12.18 17.08 5.92
N ARG A 14 -11.04 17.38 5.33
CA ARG A 14 -10.12 16.42 4.69
C ARG A 14 -10.72 15.69 3.48
N LEU A 15 -11.81 16.18 2.94
CA LEU A 15 -12.44 15.62 1.74
C LEU A 15 -11.77 16.14 0.45
N ALA A 16 -12.09 15.48 -0.65
CA ALA A 16 -11.62 15.87 -1.98
C ALA A 16 -12.12 17.26 -2.36
N PRO A 17 -11.33 18.05 -3.10
CA PRO A 17 -11.80 19.28 -3.71
C PRO A 17 -12.77 18.99 -4.86
N PRO A 18 -13.61 19.98 -5.25
CA PRO A 18 -14.59 19.80 -6.33
C PRO A 18 -13.98 19.34 -7.66
N GLU A 19 -12.76 19.79 -7.95
CA GLU A 19 -12.04 19.46 -9.18
C GLU A 19 -11.75 17.95 -9.26
N LEU A 20 -11.34 17.31 -8.16
CA LEU A 20 -11.12 15.85 -8.12
C LEU A 20 -12.46 15.09 -8.19
N LEU A 21 -13.53 15.62 -7.58
CA LEU A 21 -14.87 15.04 -7.69
C LEU A 21 -15.41 15.11 -9.12
N ALA A 22 -15.03 16.13 -9.90
CA ALA A 22 -15.39 16.22 -11.32
C ALA A 22 -14.70 15.15 -12.20
N ILE A 23 -13.54 14.66 -11.77
CA ILE A 23 -12.82 13.57 -12.46
C ILE A 23 -13.45 12.23 -12.13
N HIS A 24 -13.65 11.95 -10.83
CA HIS A 24 -14.20 10.70 -10.34
C HIS A 24 -15.12 10.92 -9.13
N PRO A 25 -16.35 10.38 -9.13
CA PRO A 25 -17.39 10.71 -8.13
C PRO A 25 -17.00 10.36 -6.68
N LEU A 26 -16.10 9.43 -6.45
CA LEU A 26 -15.60 9.11 -5.11
C LEU A 26 -14.59 10.13 -4.57
N GLY A 27 -14.04 11.01 -5.43
CA GLY A 27 -13.03 11.99 -5.01
C GLY A 27 -11.83 11.34 -4.32
N LYS A 28 -11.40 10.19 -4.79
CA LYS A 28 -10.24 9.45 -4.28
C LYS A 28 -9.10 9.54 -5.28
N SER A 29 -7.89 9.52 -4.77
CA SER A 29 -6.66 9.35 -5.55
C SER A 29 -5.97 8.06 -5.12
N PRO A 30 -5.25 7.39 -6.03
CA PRO A 30 -4.93 7.84 -7.39
C PRO A 30 -6.09 7.67 -8.38
N VAL A 31 -6.10 8.53 -9.41
CA VAL A 31 -6.90 8.40 -10.64
C VAL A 31 -5.98 8.74 -11.81
N ILE A 32 -6.08 8.02 -12.91
CA ILE A 32 -5.41 8.37 -14.15
C ILE A 32 -6.43 8.74 -15.23
N GLU A 33 -6.03 9.65 -16.11
CA GLU A 33 -6.73 10.01 -17.34
C GLU A 33 -5.79 9.74 -18.52
N ASP A 34 -6.28 8.96 -19.49
CA ASP A 34 -5.55 8.61 -20.70
C ASP A 34 -6.48 8.77 -21.91
N GLY A 35 -6.42 9.94 -22.53
CA GLY A 35 -7.38 10.37 -23.54
C GLY A 35 -8.80 10.40 -22.98
N ALA A 36 -9.67 9.54 -23.48
CA ALA A 36 -11.06 9.42 -23.03
C ALA A 36 -11.22 8.43 -21.85
N VAL A 37 -10.17 7.67 -21.52
CA VAL A 37 -10.20 6.64 -20.49
C VAL A 37 -9.88 7.27 -19.13
N LYS A 38 -10.72 6.98 -18.12
CA LYS A 38 -10.48 7.34 -16.72
C LYS A 38 -10.48 6.07 -15.89
N VAL A 39 -9.40 5.86 -15.13
CA VAL A 39 -9.26 4.69 -14.27
C VAL A 39 -8.94 5.14 -12.85
N ALA A 40 -9.73 4.67 -11.90
CA ALA A 40 -9.50 4.81 -10.47
C ALA A 40 -9.23 3.42 -9.88
N GLU A 41 -8.84 3.34 -8.61
CA GLU A 41 -8.39 2.16 -7.89
C GLU A 41 -6.98 1.72 -8.29
N THR A 42 -6.09 1.62 -7.31
CA THR A 42 -4.66 1.36 -7.57
C THR A 42 -4.44 0.07 -8.35
N GLY A 43 -5.14 -1.01 -7.98
CA GLY A 43 -5.05 -2.28 -8.70
C GLY A 43 -5.49 -2.18 -10.15
N ALA A 44 -6.63 -1.54 -10.42
CA ALA A 44 -7.15 -1.33 -11.77
C ALA A 44 -6.23 -0.43 -12.61
N ILE A 45 -5.65 0.61 -12.00
CA ILE A 45 -4.66 1.47 -12.66
C ILE A 45 -3.42 0.66 -13.04
N VAL A 46 -2.90 -0.16 -12.14
CA VAL A 46 -1.74 -1.00 -12.41
C VAL A 46 -2.02 -1.98 -13.55
N GLU A 47 -3.17 -2.66 -13.54
CA GLU A 47 -3.55 -3.58 -14.61
C GLU A 47 -3.71 -2.86 -15.95
N TYR A 48 -4.39 -1.71 -15.97
CA TYR A 48 -4.52 -0.89 -17.17
C TYR A 48 -3.17 -0.48 -17.76
N LEU A 49 -2.24 -0.03 -16.92
CA LEU A 49 -0.89 0.36 -17.36
C LEU A 49 -0.09 -0.83 -17.89
N LEU A 50 -0.24 -2.01 -17.28
CA LEU A 50 0.42 -3.24 -17.76
C LEU A 50 -0.13 -3.68 -19.11
N ASP A 51 -1.44 -3.62 -19.31
CA ASP A 51 -2.11 -4.05 -20.52
C ASP A 51 -1.83 -3.08 -21.68
N THR A 52 -1.86 -1.77 -21.39
CA THR A 52 -1.73 -0.73 -22.43
C THR A 52 -0.27 -0.41 -22.75
N TYR A 53 0.60 -0.34 -21.73
CA TYR A 53 1.96 0.18 -21.86
C TYR A 53 3.04 -0.82 -21.42
N GLY A 54 2.65 -1.94 -20.81
CA GLY A 54 3.58 -2.89 -20.21
C GLY A 54 4.41 -3.68 -21.21
N GLN A 55 3.88 -3.97 -22.39
CA GLN A 55 4.55 -4.79 -23.41
C GLN A 55 5.06 -6.13 -22.85
N GLY A 56 4.26 -6.78 -21.99
CA GLY A 56 4.60 -8.03 -21.32
C GLY A 56 5.58 -7.90 -20.13
N ARG A 57 6.04 -6.68 -19.81
CA ARG A 57 6.91 -6.44 -18.65
C ARG A 57 6.10 -6.42 -17.36
N LEU A 58 6.73 -6.78 -16.24
CA LEU A 58 6.21 -6.69 -14.86
C LEU A 58 4.96 -7.55 -14.60
N ARG A 59 4.60 -8.43 -15.54
CA ARG A 59 3.53 -9.42 -15.37
C ARG A 59 4.04 -10.78 -15.89
N PRO A 60 4.05 -11.82 -15.07
CA PRO A 60 4.37 -13.18 -15.50
C PRO A 60 3.32 -13.71 -16.50
N ALA A 61 3.69 -14.73 -17.28
CA ALA A 61 2.79 -15.38 -18.20
C ALA A 61 1.57 -15.96 -17.47
N MET A 62 0.38 -15.72 -18.03
CA MET A 62 -0.87 -16.26 -17.52
C MET A 62 -0.87 -17.79 -17.56
N GLY A 63 -1.50 -18.43 -16.57
CA GLY A 63 -1.56 -19.88 -16.46
C GLY A 63 -0.34 -20.55 -15.79
N THR A 64 0.76 -19.83 -15.61
CA THR A 64 1.92 -20.29 -14.84
C THR A 64 1.71 -20.17 -13.33
N GLU A 65 2.57 -20.77 -12.53
CA GLU A 65 2.57 -20.60 -11.09
C GLU A 65 2.82 -19.13 -10.70
N ASP A 66 3.84 -18.51 -11.27
CA ASP A 66 4.16 -17.10 -11.05
C ASP A 66 3.00 -16.18 -11.45
N GLY A 67 2.29 -16.51 -12.55
CA GLY A 67 1.09 -15.77 -12.96
C GLY A 67 -0.06 -15.85 -11.94
N ARG A 68 -0.26 -17.01 -11.30
CA ARG A 68 -1.24 -17.16 -10.20
C ARG A 68 -0.80 -16.41 -8.95
N ARG A 69 0.49 -16.49 -8.59
CA ARG A 69 1.07 -15.74 -7.46
C ARG A 69 0.97 -14.23 -7.69
N PHE A 70 1.26 -13.77 -8.92
CA PHE A 70 1.09 -12.37 -9.30
C PHE A 70 -0.34 -11.88 -9.03
N THR A 71 -1.35 -12.59 -9.55
CA THR A 71 -2.76 -12.23 -9.33
C THR A 71 -3.12 -12.25 -7.84
N TYR A 72 -2.66 -13.26 -7.10
CA TYR A 72 -2.89 -13.34 -5.67
C TYR A 72 -2.33 -12.11 -4.94
N TRP A 73 -1.06 -11.75 -5.13
CA TRP A 73 -0.42 -10.66 -4.43
C TRP A 73 -0.92 -9.28 -4.87
N LEU A 74 -1.32 -9.14 -6.14
CA LEU A 74 -1.94 -7.91 -6.64
C LEU A 74 -3.22 -7.57 -5.87
N HIS A 75 -4.08 -8.56 -5.63
CA HIS A 75 -5.32 -8.38 -4.88
C HIS A 75 -5.11 -8.41 -3.36
N TYR A 76 -4.17 -9.22 -2.88
CA TYR A 76 -3.87 -9.36 -1.46
C TYR A 76 -3.38 -8.06 -0.84
N ALA A 77 -2.60 -7.28 -1.56
CA ALA A 77 -2.02 -6.03 -1.06
C ALA A 77 -3.07 -5.10 -0.46
N GLU A 78 -4.15 -4.84 -1.17
CA GLU A 78 -5.22 -3.96 -0.69
C GLU A 78 -6.36 -4.70 0.02
N GLY A 79 -6.70 -5.89 -0.46
CA GLY A 79 -7.83 -6.66 0.10
C GLY A 79 -7.55 -7.31 1.45
N SER A 80 -6.30 -7.62 1.75
CA SER A 80 -5.94 -8.36 2.98
C SER A 80 -4.86 -7.69 3.81
N ALA A 81 -3.78 -7.18 3.19
CA ALA A 81 -2.66 -6.59 3.91
C ALA A 81 -3.01 -5.23 4.52
N MET A 82 -3.65 -4.36 3.75
CA MET A 82 -3.96 -2.99 4.18
C MET A 82 -5.05 -2.87 5.26
N PRO A 83 -6.15 -3.66 5.29
CA PRO A 83 -7.19 -3.49 6.29
C PRO A 83 -6.70 -3.53 7.75
N PRO A 84 -5.92 -4.51 8.22
CA PRO A 84 -5.42 -4.51 9.59
C PRO A 84 -4.41 -3.39 9.87
N LEU A 85 -3.60 -2.97 8.90
CA LEU A 85 -2.71 -1.81 9.03
C LEU A 85 -3.49 -0.50 9.18
N LEU A 86 -4.59 -0.34 8.42
CA LEU A 86 -5.49 0.80 8.53
C LEU A 86 -6.19 0.81 9.89
N LEU A 87 -6.69 -0.33 10.34
CA LEU A 87 -7.31 -0.44 11.68
C LEU A 87 -6.33 -0.03 12.78
N LYS A 88 -5.08 -0.49 12.72
CA LYS A 88 -4.05 -0.09 13.67
C LYS A 88 -3.83 1.42 13.67
N LEU A 89 -3.73 2.02 12.49
CA LEU A 89 -3.60 3.47 12.35
C LEU A 89 -4.79 4.20 12.97
N VAL A 90 -6.02 3.80 12.64
CA VAL A 90 -7.25 4.43 13.13
C VAL A 90 -7.32 4.36 14.66
N PHE A 91 -7.15 3.18 15.24
CA PHE A 91 -7.19 3.01 16.70
C PHE A 91 -6.06 3.78 17.39
N SER A 92 -4.87 3.85 16.82
CA SER A 92 -3.75 4.63 17.39
C SER A 92 -4.00 6.15 17.34
N MET A 93 -4.83 6.62 16.42
CA MET A 93 -5.19 8.05 16.31
C MET A 93 -6.36 8.46 17.19
N LEU A 94 -7.25 7.54 17.60
CA LEU A 94 -8.44 7.86 18.39
C LEU A 94 -8.14 8.65 19.68
N PRO A 95 -7.15 8.25 20.51
CA PRO A 95 -6.84 8.98 21.75
C PRO A 95 -6.35 10.41 21.50
N ARG A 96 -5.70 10.67 20.34
CA ARG A 96 -5.20 12.01 19.99
C ARG A 96 -6.32 13.00 19.71
N ARG A 97 -7.50 12.50 19.30
CA ARG A 97 -8.69 13.29 18.96
C ARG A 97 -9.72 13.34 20.08
N ALA A 98 -9.52 12.57 21.15
CA ALA A 98 -10.43 12.56 22.30
C ALA A 98 -10.30 13.81 23.16
N PRO A 99 -11.41 14.34 23.74
CA PRO A 99 -11.36 15.36 24.76
C PRO A 99 -10.44 14.93 25.91
N ALA A 100 -9.71 15.89 26.51
CA ALA A 100 -8.67 15.60 27.49
C ALA A 100 -9.16 14.69 28.64
N LEU A 101 -10.37 14.93 29.14
CA LEU A 101 -10.97 14.18 30.26
C LEU A 101 -11.27 12.72 29.89
N LEU A 102 -11.62 12.44 28.63
CA LEU A 102 -11.98 11.10 28.13
C LEU A 102 -10.78 10.33 27.56
N LYS A 103 -9.66 11.02 27.35
CA LYS A 103 -8.47 10.46 26.72
C LYS A 103 -7.96 9.15 27.35
N PRO A 104 -7.88 9.00 28.70
CA PRO A 104 -7.46 7.73 29.31
C PRO A 104 -8.39 6.56 28.98
N ILE A 105 -9.69 6.80 28.99
CA ILE A 105 -10.70 5.76 28.68
C ILE A 105 -10.60 5.35 27.21
N VAL A 106 -10.57 6.33 26.29
CA VAL A 106 -10.44 6.08 24.86
C VAL A 106 -9.14 5.34 24.55
N ASN A 107 -8.04 5.70 25.20
CA ASN A 107 -6.75 5.03 25.07
C ASN A 107 -6.82 3.56 25.53
N GLY A 108 -7.46 3.30 26.68
CA GLY A 108 -7.68 1.93 27.18
C GLY A 108 -8.46 1.06 26.20
N VAL A 109 -9.55 1.58 25.65
CA VAL A 109 -10.37 0.86 24.65
C VAL A 109 -9.59 0.62 23.34
N ALA A 110 -8.93 1.64 22.82
CA ALA A 110 -8.15 1.55 21.61
C ALA A 110 -7.01 0.54 21.73
N ASN A 111 -6.23 0.61 22.82
CA ASN A 111 -5.15 -0.34 23.08
C ASN A 111 -5.65 -1.78 23.24
N LYS A 112 -6.80 -1.99 23.88
CA LYS A 112 -7.40 -3.31 23.99
C LYS A 112 -7.81 -3.85 22.61
N ALA A 113 -8.45 -3.05 21.76
CA ALA A 113 -8.80 -3.43 20.41
C ALA A 113 -7.56 -3.76 19.57
N ILE A 114 -6.51 -2.94 19.65
CA ILE A 114 -5.23 -3.21 18.97
C ILE A 114 -4.66 -4.56 19.45
N ALA A 115 -4.49 -4.74 20.74
CA ALA A 115 -3.81 -5.91 21.30
C ALA A 115 -4.58 -7.22 21.08
N SER A 116 -5.92 -7.18 21.17
CA SER A 116 -6.74 -8.40 21.11
C SER A 116 -7.22 -8.77 19.70
N PHE A 117 -7.30 -7.81 18.79
CA PHE A 117 -7.87 -8.06 17.45
C PHE A 117 -6.89 -7.72 16.32
N VAL A 118 -6.24 -6.54 16.37
CA VAL A 118 -5.43 -6.05 15.25
C VAL A 118 -4.04 -6.69 15.23
N ASP A 119 -3.32 -6.65 16.35
CA ASP A 119 -1.94 -7.16 16.43
C ASP A 119 -1.81 -8.67 16.16
N PRO A 120 -2.74 -9.54 16.58
CA PRO A 120 -2.69 -10.95 16.19
C PRO A 120 -2.76 -11.16 14.67
N GLN A 121 -3.65 -10.41 13.98
CA GLN A 121 -3.75 -10.47 12.52
C GLN A 121 -2.48 -9.95 11.85
N LEU A 122 -1.97 -8.81 12.28
CA LEU A 122 -0.72 -8.25 11.74
C LEU A 122 0.46 -9.20 11.92
N ARG A 123 0.59 -9.86 13.08
CA ARG A 123 1.64 -10.88 13.27
C ARG A 123 1.53 -12.03 12.27
N THR A 124 0.31 -12.49 12.00
CA THR A 124 0.06 -13.55 11.01
C THR A 124 0.44 -13.09 9.60
N HIS A 125 0.01 -11.88 9.18
CA HIS A 125 0.35 -11.35 7.88
C HIS A 125 1.86 -11.12 7.71
N VAL A 126 2.50 -10.50 8.68
CA VAL A 126 3.95 -10.23 8.67
C VAL A 126 4.75 -11.54 8.65
N GLY A 127 4.34 -12.53 9.42
CA GLY A 127 4.94 -13.87 9.37
C GLY A 127 4.83 -14.50 7.98
N PHE A 128 3.65 -14.44 7.40
CA PHE A 128 3.40 -14.96 6.06
C PHE A 128 4.23 -14.24 4.98
N TRP A 129 4.35 -12.91 5.04
CA TRP A 129 5.20 -12.16 4.09
C TRP A 129 6.67 -12.53 4.21
N GLU A 130 7.17 -12.66 5.45
CA GLU A 130 8.56 -13.07 5.71
C GLU A 130 8.83 -14.48 5.16
N ASP A 131 7.89 -15.42 5.34
CA ASP A 131 8.01 -16.79 4.86
C ASP A 131 7.96 -16.86 3.33
N GLU A 132 7.07 -16.12 2.68
CA GLU A 132 6.96 -16.06 1.21
C GLU A 132 8.23 -15.51 0.55
N LEU A 133 8.80 -14.45 1.11
CA LEU A 133 10.10 -13.92 0.66
C LEU A 133 11.29 -14.81 1.04
N GLY A 134 11.04 -15.89 1.75
CA GLY A 134 12.00 -16.96 1.97
C GLY A 134 11.97 -18.05 0.91
N ARG A 135 10.92 -18.08 0.09
CA ARG A 135 10.73 -19.07 -0.99
C ARG A 135 11.19 -18.54 -2.35
N SER A 136 11.10 -17.22 -2.54
CA SER A 136 11.50 -16.55 -3.78
C SER A 136 11.98 -15.13 -3.48
N GLU A 137 12.71 -14.54 -4.40
CA GLU A 137 13.27 -13.19 -4.23
C GLU A 137 12.19 -12.11 -4.15
N TRP A 138 11.07 -12.30 -4.86
CA TRP A 138 9.95 -11.38 -4.96
C TRP A 138 8.64 -12.11 -4.64
N PHE A 139 7.58 -11.39 -4.36
CA PHE A 139 6.30 -11.99 -3.95
C PHE A 139 5.69 -12.92 -5.01
N ALA A 140 5.84 -12.59 -6.30
CA ALA A 140 5.28 -13.42 -7.38
C ALA A 140 6.24 -14.52 -7.88
N GLY A 141 7.50 -14.52 -7.48
CA GLY A 141 8.52 -15.47 -7.93
C GLY A 141 9.91 -14.84 -7.92
N ASP A 142 10.79 -15.28 -8.83
CA ASP A 142 12.18 -14.83 -8.86
C ASP A 142 12.40 -13.52 -9.63
N HIS A 143 11.34 -12.95 -10.20
CA HIS A 143 11.41 -11.72 -10.96
C HIS A 143 10.51 -10.63 -10.39
N PHE A 144 11.02 -9.39 -10.39
CA PHE A 144 10.25 -8.23 -9.99
C PHE A 144 9.02 -8.01 -10.88
N THR A 145 7.86 -7.85 -10.27
CA THR A 145 6.56 -7.65 -10.94
C THR A 145 5.80 -6.46 -10.36
N ALA A 146 4.67 -6.12 -10.97
CA ALA A 146 3.78 -5.10 -10.42
C ALA A 146 3.10 -5.54 -9.11
N ALA A 147 3.06 -6.84 -8.79
CA ALA A 147 2.64 -7.31 -7.46
C ALA A 147 3.57 -6.82 -6.35
N ASP A 148 4.88 -6.70 -6.63
CA ASP A 148 5.85 -6.15 -5.68
C ASP A 148 5.68 -4.64 -5.49
N ILE A 149 5.26 -3.93 -6.56
CA ILE A 149 4.87 -2.52 -6.46
C ILE A 149 3.66 -2.38 -5.55
N MET A 150 2.64 -3.22 -5.70
CA MET A 150 1.46 -3.21 -4.83
C MET A 150 1.79 -3.58 -3.39
N MET A 151 2.67 -4.57 -3.18
CA MET A 151 3.08 -5.02 -1.84
C MET A 151 4.07 -4.08 -1.15
N SER A 152 4.76 -3.19 -1.88
CA SER A 152 5.73 -2.27 -1.26
C SER A 152 5.09 -1.40 -0.19
N PHE A 153 3.94 -0.80 -0.47
CA PHE A 153 3.24 0.06 0.49
C PHE A 153 2.77 -0.67 1.77
N PRO A 154 2.11 -1.85 1.71
CA PRO A 154 1.83 -2.64 2.90
C PRO A 154 3.06 -3.00 3.74
N VAL A 155 4.18 -3.36 3.09
CA VAL A 155 5.41 -3.72 3.81
C VAL A 155 6.04 -2.49 4.47
N GLU A 156 6.10 -1.34 3.78
CA GLU A 156 6.55 -0.05 4.33
C GLU A 156 5.70 0.38 5.53
N ALA A 157 4.37 0.36 5.36
CA ALA A 157 3.45 0.68 6.44
C ALA A 157 3.53 -0.33 7.60
N GLY A 158 3.85 -1.58 7.31
CA GLY A 158 4.10 -2.63 8.29
C GLY A 158 5.39 -2.38 9.08
N ALA A 159 6.46 -1.96 8.43
CA ALA A 159 7.72 -1.61 9.08
C ALA A 159 7.57 -0.43 10.06
N ASP A 160 6.70 0.53 9.73
CA ASP A 160 6.37 1.65 10.62
C ASP A 160 5.51 1.23 11.82
N ARG A 161 4.62 0.23 11.68
CA ARG A 161 3.52 0.01 12.64
C ARG A 161 3.39 -1.40 13.19
N ALA A 162 3.89 -2.42 12.50
CA ALA A 162 3.53 -3.81 12.75
C ALA A 162 4.72 -4.71 13.12
N PHE A 163 5.92 -4.39 12.68
CA PHE A 163 7.10 -5.21 12.95
C PHE A 163 8.37 -4.36 13.02
N ASP A 164 9.35 -4.91 13.72
CA ASP A 164 10.72 -4.38 13.70
C ASP A 164 11.48 -5.02 12.54
N ALA A 165 11.99 -4.19 11.63
CA ALA A 165 12.73 -4.63 10.45
C ALA A 165 13.98 -5.47 10.79
N GLU A 166 14.59 -5.28 11.97
CA GLU A 166 15.74 -6.09 12.41
C GLU A 166 15.33 -7.53 12.73
N THR A 167 14.07 -7.77 13.09
CA THR A 167 13.53 -9.11 13.38
C THR A 167 12.95 -9.80 12.13
N LYS A 168 12.89 -9.10 10.99
CA LYS A 168 12.31 -9.54 9.72
C LYS A 168 13.27 -9.28 8.57
N PRO A 169 14.39 -10.03 8.50
CA PRO A 169 15.49 -9.73 7.57
C PRO A 169 15.09 -9.80 6.08
N ARG A 170 14.14 -10.65 5.71
CA ARG A 170 13.70 -10.78 4.32
C ARG A 170 12.81 -9.61 3.89
N LEU A 171 11.91 -9.16 4.77
CA LEU A 171 11.12 -7.95 4.57
C LEU A 171 12.03 -6.70 4.49
N LYS A 172 13.03 -6.62 5.36
CA LYS A 172 14.07 -5.57 5.30
C LYS A 172 14.80 -5.60 3.96
N ALA A 173 15.24 -6.78 3.53
CA ALA A 173 15.92 -6.95 2.24
C ALA A 173 15.01 -6.59 1.05
N PHE A 174 13.73 -6.94 1.09
CA PHE A 174 12.73 -6.56 0.09
C PHE A 174 12.62 -5.03 0.01
N LEU A 175 12.43 -4.33 1.13
CA LEU A 175 12.36 -2.86 1.15
C LEU A 175 13.64 -2.23 0.59
N ASN A 176 14.81 -2.73 0.97
CA ASN A 176 16.08 -2.24 0.43
C ASN A 176 16.14 -2.38 -1.11
N ARG A 177 15.68 -3.53 -1.65
CA ARG A 177 15.62 -3.72 -3.11
C ARG A 177 14.63 -2.78 -3.79
N ILE A 178 13.45 -2.57 -3.20
CA ILE A 178 12.43 -1.63 -3.72
C ILE A 178 12.99 -0.20 -3.72
N HIS A 179 13.53 0.25 -2.59
CA HIS A 179 14.03 1.62 -2.44
C HIS A 179 15.26 1.92 -3.32
N ALA A 180 16.10 0.93 -3.59
CA ALA A 180 17.24 1.06 -4.48
C ALA A 180 16.87 1.16 -5.98
N ARG A 181 15.62 0.91 -6.35
CA ARG A 181 15.21 0.95 -7.76
C ARG A 181 15.19 2.38 -8.28
N PRO A 182 15.83 2.64 -9.45
CA PRO A 182 15.80 3.99 -10.04
C PRO A 182 14.40 4.52 -10.32
N ALA A 183 13.43 3.63 -10.61
CA ALA A 183 12.02 4.01 -10.81
C ALA A 183 11.36 4.47 -9.49
N TYR A 184 11.68 3.84 -8.36
CA TYR A 184 11.21 4.26 -7.04
C TYR A 184 11.76 5.65 -6.67
N GLN A 185 13.06 5.86 -6.87
CA GLN A 185 13.70 7.16 -6.62
C GLN A 185 13.08 8.28 -7.47
N ARG A 186 12.88 8.03 -8.78
CA ARG A 186 12.15 9.00 -9.63
C ARG A 186 10.72 9.25 -9.18
N ALA A 187 10.04 8.24 -8.63
CA ALA A 187 8.68 8.41 -8.10
C ALA A 187 8.68 9.31 -6.87
N LEU A 188 9.67 9.20 -5.97
CA LEU A 188 9.84 10.09 -4.83
C LEU A 188 10.11 11.54 -5.27
N GLU A 189 11.01 11.73 -6.24
CA GLU A 189 11.33 13.07 -6.78
C GLU A 189 10.07 13.75 -7.35
N ARG A 190 9.22 13.01 -8.09
CA ARG A 190 8.00 13.53 -8.71
C ARG A 190 6.82 13.59 -7.74
N GLY A 191 6.71 12.60 -6.86
CA GLY A 191 5.64 12.45 -5.89
C GLY A 191 5.69 13.45 -4.73
N GLY A 192 6.87 13.95 -4.39
CA GLY A 192 7.13 14.82 -3.23
C GLY A 192 7.19 14.05 -1.92
N PRO A 193 7.02 14.71 -0.75
CA PRO A 193 7.23 14.09 0.55
C PRO A 193 6.46 12.80 0.74
N TYR A 194 7.17 11.75 1.12
CA TYR A 194 6.62 10.42 1.39
C TYR A 194 7.07 9.92 2.75
N SER A 195 6.13 9.48 3.58
CA SER A 195 6.38 9.22 5.02
C SER A 195 7.19 7.95 5.31
N TYR A 196 7.42 7.10 4.31
CA TYR A 196 8.11 5.81 4.46
C TYR A 196 9.43 5.72 3.67
N ALA A 197 9.86 6.84 3.03
CA ALA A 197 11.12 6.91 2.29
C ALA A 197 12.27 7.38 3.17
#